data_997bff15001fbb93c6bdcc11f605e064
#
_entry.id   997bff15001fbb93c6bdcc11f605e064
#
_cell.length_a   1.000
_cell.length_b   1.000
_cell.length_c   1.000
_cell.angle_alpha   90.00
_cell.angle_beta   90.00
_cell.angle_gamma   90.00
#
_symmetry.space_group_name_H-M   'P 1'
#
loop_
_entity.id
_entity.type
_entity.pdbx_description
1 polymer ?
#
loop_
_entity_poly.entity_id
_entity_poly.type
_entity_poly.pdbx_seq_one_letter_code
_entity_poly.pdbx_strand_id
1 'polypeptide(L)'
;MNNSVVIYIFTLRIKSIPFAFLQMALGRRIARRIPGVTFAKLMGTGTGKTFTPSDADLQQWAILFVAEDLDVVDKSRFIQSWKSRSTSFNKYLLDPISSHGKWSKREPFEITGKKHSGGAVVAITRARLKWSQSLRFWRSIPPVVADLHQSPGLLFSIGIGEAPIGLQGTFSLWESANALRDFAYKNAPHRAVIEDTKRFDWYSEELFARFDLINTADFPHVH
;
A
#
# COMPACT_ATOMS: atom_id res chain seq x y z
N MET A 1 -24.24 0.26 3.02
CA MET A 1 -23.67 0.66 1.71
C MET A 1 -22.28 0.04 1.65
N ASN A 2 -21.96 -0.72 0.59
CA ASN A 2 -20.63 -1.35 0.50
C ASN A 2 -19.61 -0.29 0.08
N ASN A 3 -18.65 -0.01 0.93
CA ASN A 3 -17.53 0.85 0.59
C ASN A 3 -16.57 0.13 -0.37
N SER A 4 -16.23 0.78 -1.46
CA SER A 4 -15.25 0.30 -2.42
C SER A 4 -13.86 0.85 -2.11
N VAL A 5 -12.83 0.07 -2.41
CA VAL A 5 -11.43 0.47 -2.18
C VAL A 5 -10.73 0.71 -3.52
N VAL A 6 -10.01 1.80 -3.62
CA VAL A 6 -9.15 2.10 -4.78
C VAL A 6 -7.80 2.61 -4.31
N ILE A 7 -6.75 2.15 -4.99
CA ILE A 7 -5.42 2.75 -4.85
C ILE A 7 -4.95 3.26 -6.22
N TYR A 8 -4.47 4.50 -6.24
CA TYR A 8 -3.78 5.10 -7.38
C TYR A 8 -2.30 5.11 -7.09
N ILE A 9 -1.49 4.77 -8.08
CA ILE A 9 -0.03 4.92 -8.05
C ILE A 9 0.32 5.86 -9.20
N PHE A 10 0.80 7.05 -8.85
CA PHE A 10 1.12 8.13 -9.79
C PHE A 10 2.63 8.21 -10.00
N THR A 11 3.09 8.31 -11.23
CA THR A 11 4.47 8.72 -11.56
C THR A 11 4.45 10.17 -12.01
N LEU A 12 4.98 11.07 -11.18
CA LEU A 12 4.95 12.50 -11.44
C LEU A 12 6.10 12.96 -12.35
N ARG A 13 5.85 14.03 -13.07
CA ARG A 13 6.95 14.78 -13.70
C ARG A 13 7.86 15.36 -12.62
N ILE A 14 9.17 15.38 -12.83
CA ILE A 14 10.17 15.88 -11.86
C ILE A 14 9.79 17.28 -11.34
N LYS A 15 9.36 18.19 -12.21
CA LYS A 15 8.92 19.55 -11.84
C LYS A 15 7.69 19.59 -10.91
N SER A 16 6.98 18.47 -10.77
CA SER A 16 5.78 18.35 -9.94
C SER A 16 6.07 17.74 -8.56
N ILE A 17 7.31 17.37 -8.25
CA ILE A 17 7.69 16.85 -6.93
C ILE A 17 7.33 17.81 -5.79
N PRO A 18 7.56 19.15 -5.87
CA PRO A 18 7.14 20.06 -4.81
C PRO A 18 5.63 20.05 -4.56
N PHE A 19 4.81 19.85 -5.60
CA PHE A 19 3.37 19.68 -5.46
C PHE A 19 3.05 18.45 -4.60
N ALA A 20 3.72 17.32 -4.82
CA ALA A 20 3.47 16.10 -4.03
C ALA A 20 3.80 16.30 -2.55
N PHE A 21 4.92 16.95 -2.23
CA PHE A 21 5.24 17.28 -0.83
C PHE A 21 4.20 18.20 -0.19
N LEU A 22 3.72 19.20 -0.92
CA LEU A 22 2.62 20.06 -0.44
C LEU A 22 1.35 19.24 -0.20
N GLN A 23 1.03 18.31 -1.10
CA GLN A 23 -0.13 17.42 -0.93
C GLN A 23 0.04 16.47 0.26
N MET A 24 1.24 15.97 0.55
CA MET A 24 1.49 15.17 1.77
C MET A 24 1.17 15.96 3.03
N ALA A 25 1.47 17.25 3.05
CA ALA A 25 1.18 18.12 4.20
C ALA A 25 -0.31 18.49 4.31
N LEU A 26 -0.96 18.86 3.21
CA LEU A 26 -2.30 19.47 3.21
C LEU A 26 -3.38 18.60 2.56
N GLY A 27 -3.00 17.79 1.57
CA GLY A 27 -3.93 17.06 0.70
C GLY A 27 -4.77 16.03 1.42
N ARG A 28 -4.29 15.48 2.54
CA ARG A 28 -5.05 14.54 3.36
C ARG A 28 -6.39 15.10 3.84
N ARG A 29 -6.44 16.40 4.19
CA ARG A 29 -7.69 17.06 4.59
C ARG A 29 -8.62 17.25 3.40
N ILE A 30 -8.06 17.57 2.23
CA ILE A 30 -8.81 17.75 0.98
C ILE A 30 -9.40 16.41 0.53
N ALA A 31 -8.58 15.35 0.50
CA ALA A 31 -8.99 14.00 0.10
C ALA A 31 -10.17 13.48 0.94
N ARG A 32 -10.16 13.74 2.25
CA ARG A 32 -11.24 13.32 3.17
C ARG A 32 -12.53 14.13 3.07
N ARG A 33 -12.50 15.28 2.38
CA ARG A 33 -13.69 16.10 2.14
C ARG A 33 -14.40 15.78 0.82
N ILE A 34 -13.85 14.85 0.03
CA ILE A 34 -14.53 14.35 -1.16
C ILE A 34 -15.78 13.60 -0.69
N PRO A 35 -16.96 13.90 -1.25
CA PRO A 35 -18.22 13.25 -0.86
C PRO A 35 -18.13 11.73 -0.93
N GLY A 36 -18.66 11.05 0.08
CA GLY A 36 -18.64 9.59 0.18
C GLY A 36 -17.31 8.96 0.57
N VAL A 37 -16.23 9.74 0.76
CA VAL A 37 -14.94 9.20 1.22
C VAL A 37 -14.97 8.99 2.73
N THR A 38 -14.85 7.75 3.16
CA THR A 38 -14.79 7.35 4.58
C THR A 38 -13.37 7.25 5.11
N PHE A 39 -12.41 6.92 4.21
CA PHE A 39 -11.00 6.82 4.55
C PHE A 39 -10.11 7.21 3.36
N ALA A 40 -9.03 7.94 3.62
CA ALA A 40 -8.05 8.31 2.59
C ALA A 40 -6.64 8.36 3.18
N LYS A 41 -5.66 7.90 2.39
CA LYS A 41 -4.23 7.94 2.70
C LYS A 41 -3.42 8.39 1.50
N LEU A 42 -2.55 9.35 1.75
CA LEU A 42 -1.50 9.78 0.83
C LEU A 42 -0.19 9.18 1.32
N MET A 43 0.58 8.62 0.41
CA MET A 43 1.80 7.88 0.72
C MET A 43 2.88 8.20 -0.31
N GLY A 44 4.09 8.41 0.17
CA GLY A 44 5.28 8.28 -0.66
C GLY A 44 5.50 6.79 -0.98
N THR A 45 6.28 6.53 -2.02
CA THR A 45 6.67 5.17 -2.37
C THR A 45 8.18 5.00 -2.34
N GLY A 46 8.62 3.77 -2.34
CA GLY A 46 10.01 3.37 -2.47
C GLY A 46 10.12 2.05 -3.22
N THR A 47 11.34 1.70 -3.62
CA THR A 47 11.59 0.44 -4.35
C THR A 47 11.27 -0.79 -3.49
N GLY A 48 11.07 -0.61 -2.19
CA GLY A 48 10.81 -1.68 -1.25
C GLY A 48 12.04 -2.57 -0.99
N LYS A 49 13.24 -2.12 -1.34
CA LYS A 49 14.47 -2.92 -1.17
C LYS A 49 15.06 -2.85 0.24
N THR A 50 15.01 -1.69 0.87
CA THR A 50 15.65 -1.47 2.18
C THR A 50 14.70 -0.92 3.24
N PHE A 51 13.59 -0.34 2.83
CA PHE A 51 12.64 0.39 3.69
C PHE A 51 13.29 1.54 4.48
N THR A 52 14.43 2.02 4.02
CA THR A 52 15.09 3.22 4.56
C THR A 52 14.67 4.45 3.76
N PRO A 53 14.89 5.67 4.28
CA PRO A 53 14.60 6.90 3.53
C PRO A 53 15.35 7.01 2.19
N SER A 54 16.51 6.35 2.05
CA SER A 54 17.27 6.31 0.79
C SER A 54 16.61 5.49 -0.31
N ASP A 55 15.62 4.67 0.04
CA ASP A 55 14.84 3.84 -0.87
C ASP A 55 13.65 4.58 -1.51
N ALA A 56 13.42 5.83 -1.10
CA ALA A 56 12.28 6.61 -1.53
C ALA A 56 12.36 7.00 -3.02
N ASP A 57 11.27 6.76 -3.74
CA ASP A 57 11.06 7.28 -5.10
C ASP A 57 10.27 8.59 -5.03
N LEU A 58 10.95 9.71 -5.22
CA LEU A 58 10.33 11.04 -5.15
C LEU A 58 9.38 11.34 -6.31
N GLN A 59 9.42 10.56 -7.38
CA GLN A 59 8.52 10.70 -8.50
C GLN A 59 7.26 9.85 -8.35
N GLN A 60 7.32 8.76 -7.58
CA GLN A 60 6.20 7.85 -7.44
C GLN A 60 5.46 8.05 -6.11
N TRP A 61 4.13 8.12 -6.18
CA TRP A 61 3.25 8.41 -5.04
C TRP A 61 2.00 7.55 -5.09
N ALA A 62 1.55 7.08 -3.95
CA ALA A 62 0.35 6.28 -3.84
C ALA A 62 -0.75 7.01 -3.06
N ILE A 63 -2.01 6.87 -3.52
CA ILE A 63 -3.17 7.42 -2.83
C ILE A 63 -4.24 6.34 -2.74
N LEU A 64 -4.63 6.00 -1.52
CA LEU A 64 -5.67 5.03 -1.23
C LEU A 64 -6.93 5.74 -0.76
N PHE A 65 -8.08 5.31 -1.30
CA PHE A 65 -9.40 5.72 -0.84
C PHE A 65 -10.27 4.52 -0.50
N VAL A 66 -11.11 4.70 0.50
CA VAL A 66 -12.29 3.90 0.77
C VAL A 66 -13.48 4.84 0.63
N ALA A 67 -14.38 4.55 -0.29
CA ALA A 67 -15.48 5.45 -0.62
C ALA A 67 -16.73 4.68 -1.08
N GLU A 68 -17.89 5.30 -0.92
CA GLU A 68 -19.18 4.79 -1.39
C GLU A 68 -19.26 4.81 -2.92
N ASP A 69 -18.72 5.86 -3.54
CA ASP A 69 -18.71 6.05 -5.00
C ASP A 69 -17.30 6.43 -5.48
N LEU A 70 -16.67 5.52 -6.22
CA LEU A 70 -15.33 5.73 -6.78
C LEU A 70 -15.33 6.68 -7.99
N ASP A 71 -16.46 6.86 -8.66
CA ASP A 71 -16.58 7.81 -9.77
C ASP A 71 -16.49 9.25 -9.26
N VAL A 72 -17.08 9.54 -8.10
CA VAL A 72 -16.95 10.84 -7.42
C VAL A 72 -15.49 11.11 -7.06
N VAL A 73 -14.80 10.10 -6.54
CA VAL A 73 -13.36 10.20 -6.24
C VAL A 73 -12.56 10.48 -7.50
N ASP A 74 -12.80 9.71 -8.56
CA ASP A 74 -12.04 9.79 -9.81
C ASP A 74 -12.23 11.13 -10.52
N LYS A 75 -13.44 11.69 -10.51
CA LYS A 75 -13.79 12.99 -11.10
C LYS A 75 -13.43 14.18 -10.19
N SER A 76 -13.02 13.94 -8.95
CA SER A 76 -12.67 15.02 -8.01
C SER A 76 -11.51 15.88 -8.52
N ARG A 77 -11.57 17.20 -8.24
CA ARG A 77 -10.46 18.12 -8.56
C ARG A 77 -9.14 17.65 -7.93
N PHE A 78 -9.22 16.96 -6.80
CA PHE A 78 -8.06 16.42 -6.12
C PHE A 78 -7.34 15.39 -6.99
N ILE A 79 -8.03 14.32 -7.43
CA ILE A 79 -7.45 13.28 -8.29
C ILE A 79 -7.07 13.83 -9.67
N GLN A 80 -7.89 14.71 -10.27
CA GLN A 80 -7.56 15.33 -11.56
C GLN A 80 -6.28 16.17 -11.47
N SER A 81 -6.01 16.81 -10.33
CA SER A 81 -4.77 17.56 -10.12
C SER A 81 -3.52 16.68 -10.07
N TRP A 82 -3.63 15.45 -9.58
CA TRP A 82 -2.56 14.45 -9.63
C TRP A 82 -2.36 13.90 -11.04
N LYS A 83 -3.45 13.48 -11.70
CA LYS A 83 -3.42 12.98 -13.09
C LYS A 83 -2.75 13.95 -14.03
N SER A 84 -3.11 15.23 -13.99
CA SER A 84 -2.56 16.27 -14.89
C SER A 84 -1.06 16.53 -14.69
N ARG A 85 -0.49 16.17 -13.54
CA ARG A 85 0.93 16.35 -13.20
C ARG A 85 1.76 15.10 -13.36
N SER A 86 1.11 13.98 -13.62
CA SER A 86 1.75 12.68 -13.82
C SER A 86 2.19 12.47 -15.27
N THR A 87 3.20 11.66 -15.47
CA THR A 87 3.57 11.06 -16.75
C THR A 87 2.76 9.80 -17.00
N SER A 88 2.45 9.06 -15.92
CA SER A 88 1.61 7.86 -15.94
C SER A 88 0.95 7.66 -14.57
N PHE A 89 -0.09 6.86 -14.53
CA PHE A 89 -0.67 6.39 -13.27
C PHE A 89 -1.35 5.03 -13.48
N ASN A 90 -1.37 4.24 -12.41
CA ASN A 90 -2.13 2.99 -12.34
C ASN A 90 -3.26 3.15 -11.34
N LYS A 91 -4.42 2.54 -11.63
CA LYS A 91 -5.60 2.52 -10.77
C LYS A 91 -5.97 1.06 -10.50
N TYR A 92 -5.95 0.66 -9.24
CA TYR A 92 -6.31 -0.67 -8.78
C TYR A 92 -7.62 -0.60 -8.01
N LEU A 93 -8.65 -1.30 -8.50
CA LEU A 93 -9.92 -1.48 -7.81
C LEU A 93 -9.84 -2.75 -6.99
N LEU A 94 -10.15 -2.65 -5.70
CA LEU A 94 -9.87 -3.67 -4.71
C LEU A 94 -11.14 -4.05 -3.95
N ASP A 95 -11.44 -5.35 -3.83
CA ASP A 95 -12.51 -5.87 -2.95
C ASP A 95 -11.87 -6.54 -1.72
N PRO A 96 -12.14 -6.07 -0.49
CA PRO A 96 -11.51 -6.61 0.70
C PRO A 96 -11.92 -8.06 0.97
N ILE A 97 -10.94 -8.98 1.03
CA ILE A 97 -11.11 -10.40 1.39
C ILE A 97 -10.90 -10.60 2.89
N SER A 98 -9.85 -9.99 3.42
CA SER A 98 -9.51 -10.05 4.84
C SER A 98 -8.77 -8.80 5.28
N SER A 99 -9.00 -8.39 6.52
CA SER A 99 -8.28 -7.29 7.15
C SER A 99 -8.09 -7.58 8.63
N HIS A 100 -6.87 -7.41 9.12
CA HIS A 100 -6.50 -7.58 10.52
C HIS A 100 -5.68 -6.38 10.98
N GLY A 101 -5.97 -5.88 12.18
CA GLY A 101 -5.29 -4.73 12.73
C GLY A 101 -5.93 -3.40 12.34
N LYS A 102 -5.18 -2.30 12.55
CA LYS A 102 -5.72 -0.95 12.41
C LYS A 102 -4.82 -0.06 11.58
N TRP A 103 -5.43 0.93 10.93
CA TRP A 103 -4.74 2.02 10.24
C TRP A 103 -5.22 3.36 10.76
N SER A 104 -4.37 4.08 11.47
CA SER A 104 -4.72 5.31 12.20
C SER A 104 -5.89 5.09 13.18
N LYS A 105 -5.79 4.02 13.99
CA LYS A 105 -6.77 3.60 15.00
C LYS A 105 -8.14 3.21 14.44
N ARG A 106 -8.26 2.98 13.13
CA ARG A 106 -9.49 2.57 12.44
C ARG A 106 -9.30 1.22 11.75
N GLU A 107 -10.38 0.52 11.54
CA GLU A 107 -10.50 -0.65 10.66
C GLU A 107 -11.15 -0.16 9.36
N PRO A 108 -10.34 0.21 8.34
CA PRO A 108 -10.87 0.96 7.20
C PRO A 108 -11.56 0.09 6.16
N PHE A 109 -11.38 -1.23 6.19
CA PHE A 109 -11.84 -2.14 5.16
C PHE A 109 -12.96 -3.03 5.69
N GLU A 110 -14.16 -2.88 5.13
CA GLU A 110 -15.32 -3.72 5.41
C GLU A 110 -15.22 -5.00 4.58
N ILE A 111 -15.27 -6.15 5.24
CA ILE A 111 -15.24 -7.45 4.58
C ILE A 111 -16.65 -7.80 4.13
N THR A 112 -16.85 -7.93 2.83
CA THR A 112 -18.19 -8.19 2.25
C THR A 112 -18.62 -9.66 2.33
N GLY A 113 -17.72 -10.55 2.75
CA GLY A 113 -18.00 -12.00 2.82
C GLY A 113 -18.09 -12.68 1.45
N LYS A 114 -17.81 -11.99 0.36
CA LYS A 114 -17.73 -12.59 -0.95
C LYS A 114 -16.59 -13.60 -1.02
N LYS A 115 -16.81 -14.71 -1.72
CA LYS A 115 -15.74 -15.67 -1.99
C LYS A 115 -14.71 -15.02 -2.92
N HIS A 116 -13.44 -15.31 -2.69
CA HIS A 116 -12.34 -14.93 -3.57
C HIS A 116 -12.61 -15.36 -5.01
N SER A 117 -12.40 -14.44 -5.95
CA SER A 117 -12.69 -14.63 -7.39
C SER A 117 -11.83 -15.69 -8.08
N GLY A 118 -10.71 -16.10 -7.43
CA GLY A 118 -9.71 -17.00 -8.00
C GLY A 118 -8.66 -16.31 -8.89
N GLY A 119 -8.78 -14.98 -9.06
CA GLY A 119 -7.84 -14.18 -9.85
C GLY A 119 -6.65 -13.64 -9.04
N ALA A 120 -6.06 -12.56 -9.56
CA ALA A 120 -4.97 -11.86 -8.90
C ALA A 120 -5.40 -11.23 -7.58
N VAL A 121 -4.50 -11.22 -6.61
CA VAL A 121 -4.75 -10.65 -5.29
C VAL A 121 -3.74 -9.55 -4.95
N VAL A 122 -4.19 -8.59 -4.17
CA VAL A 122 -3.34 -7.54 -3.61
C VAL A 122 -3.21 -7.77 -2.10
N ALA A 123 -1.98 -7.61 -1.59
CA ALA A 123 -1.73 -7.49 -0.17
C ALA A 123 -1.23 -6.08 0.16
N ILE A 124 -1.82 -5.49 1.19
CA ILE A 124 -1.33 -4.26 1.81
C ILE A 124 -0.93 -4.61 3.23
N THR A 125 0.35 -4.44 3.52
CA THR A 125 0.88 -4.50 4.87
C THR A 125 1.29 -3.11 5.31
N ARG A 126 1.05 -2.77 6.56
CA ARG A 126 1.42 -1.47 7.10
C ARG A 126 1.76 -1.62 8.57
N ALA A 127 2.85 -0.99 8.99
CA ALA A 127 3.26 -0.96 10.38
C ALA A 127 3.69 0.44 10.82
N ARG A 128 3.39 0.77 12.07
CA ARG A 128 3.96 1.91 12.77
C ARG A 128 5.03 1.39 13.71
N LEU A 129 6.28 1.62 13.37
CA LEU A 129 7.43 1.22 14.18
C LEU A 129 7.51 2.03 15.47
N LYS A 130 7.87 1.35 16.56
CA LYS A 130 8.36 2.03 17.76
C LYS A 130 9.77 2.54 17.49
N TRP A 131 10.07 3.81 17.80
CA TRP A 131 11.36 4.43 17.54
C TRP A 131 12.53 3.63 18.10
N SER A 132 12.36 3.06 19.31
CA SER A 132 13.38 2.23 19.97
C SER A 132 13.72 0.94 19.21
N GLN A 133 12.86 0.49 18.31
CA GLN A 133 13.01 -0.76 17.55
C GLN A 133 13.42 -0.55 16.08
N SER A 134 13.49 0.71 15.62
CA SER A 134 13.73 1.03 14.21
C SER A 134 15.02 0.44 13.64
N LEU A 135 16.14 0.54 14.39
CA LEU A 135 17.43 -0.01 13.95
C LEU A 135 17.42 -1.54 13.85
N ARG A 136 16.73 -2.22 14.78
CA ARG A 136 16.61 -3.67 14.77
C ARG A 136 15.75 -4.11 13.59
N PHE A 137 14.62 -3.46 13.37
CA PHE A 137 13.75 -3.68 12.22
C PHE A 137 14.52 -3.57 10.90
N TRP A 138 15.22 -2.46 10.65
CA TRP A 138 15.96 -2.25 9.40
C TRP A 138 17.05 -3.29 9.15
N ARG A 139 17.66 -3.85 10.20
CA ARG A 139 18.65 -4.94 10.06
C ARG A 139 18.00 -6.28 9.71
N SER A 140 16.75 -6.51 10.06
CA SER A 140 16.03 -7.77 9.85
C SER A 140 15.28 -7.82 8.51
N ILE A 141 15.07 -6.67 7.85
CA ILE A 141 14.26 -6.57 6.64
C ILE A 141 14.95 -7.07 5.36
N PRO A 142 16.24 -6.83 5.10
CA PRO A 142 16.84 -7.15 3.80
C PRO A 142 16.66 -8.60 3.33
N PRO A 143 16.76 -9.63 4.18
CA PRO A 143 16.49 -11.01 3.76
C PRO A 143 15.04 -11.24 3.32
N VAL A 144 14.07 -10.62 4.00
CA VAL A 144 12.64 -10.74 3.68
C VAL A 144 12.32 -10.09 2.35
N VAL A 145 12.93 -8.95 2.09
CA VAL A 145 12.76 -8.22 0.83
C VAL A 145 13.36 -8.97 -0.34
N ALA A 146 14.56 -9.52 -0.18
CA ALA A 146 15.19 -10.35 -1.20
C ALA A 146 14.31 -11.56 -1.54
N ASP A 147 13.75 -12.20 -0.53
CA ASP A 147 12.84 -13.32 -0.66
C ASP A 147 11.51 -12.90 -1.33
N LEU A 148 10.95 -11.76 -0.97
CA LEU A 148 9.74 -11.22 -1.62
C LEU A 148 9.94 -11.07 -3.13
N HIS A 149 11.02 -10.41 -3.56
CA HIS A 149 11.28 -10.15 -4.97
C HIS A 149 11.63 -11.41 -5.79
N GLN A 150 12.02 -12.50 -5.14
CA GLN A 150 12.27 -13.79 -5.78
C GLN A 150 11.08 -14.74 -5.68
N SER A 151 10.00 -14.35 -5.01
CA SER A 151 8.86 -15.23 -4.77
C SER A 151 8.07 -15.48 -6.05
N PRO A 152 7.82 -16.76 -6.40
CA PRO A 152 6.99 -17.11 -7.54
C PRO A 152 5.58 -16.50 -7.43
N GLY A 153 5.09 -15.97 -8.52
CA GLY A 153 3.76 -15.37 -8.60
C GLY A 153 3.67 -13.94 -8.06
N LEU A 154 4.75 -13.30 -7.62
CA LEU A 154 4.78 -11.87 -7.39
C LEU A 154 4.80 -11.15 -8.75
N LEU A 155 3.76 -10.32 -9.00
CA LEU A 155 3.65 -9.53 -10.23
C LEU A 155 4.21 -8.12 -10.07
N PHE A 156 4.01 -7.52 -8.89
CA PHE A 156 4.46 -6.17 -8.61
C PHE A 156 4.57 -5.93 -7.10
N SER A 157 5.54 -5.14 -6.66
CA SER A 157 5.68 -4.74 -5.27
C SER A 157 6.35 -3.37 -5.15
N ILE A 158 5.83 -2.54 -4.24
CA ILE A 158 6.44 -1.26 -3.84
C ILE A 158 6.36 -1.07 -2.33
N GLY A 159 7.34 -0.39 -1.78
CA GLY A 159 7.22 0.19 -0.46
C GLY A 159 6.25 1.38 -0.46
N ILE A 160 5.45 1.52 0.58
CA ILE A 160 4.55 2.65 0.79
C ILE A 160 4.76 3.24 2.18
N GLY A 161 4.62 4.57 2.33
CA GLY A 161 4.82 5.21 3.64
C GLY A 161 4.10 6.54 3.77
N GLU A 162 3.43 6.77 4.91
CA GLU A 162 2.78 8.05 5.23
C GLU A 162 3.78 9.10 5.74
N ALA A 163 5.00 8.69 6.08
CA ALA A 163 6.09 9.54 6.51
C ALA A 163 7.42 8.89 6.12
N PRO A 164 8.51 9.66 6.01
CA PRO A 164 9.82 9.14 5.63
C PRO A 164 10.37 8.07 6.57
N ILE A 165 9.93 8.08 7.83
CA ILE A 165 10.42 7.18 8.88
C ILE A 165 9.25 6.71 9.76
N GLY A 166 9.25 5.42 10.09
CA GLY A 166 8.39 4.84 11.11
C GLY A 166 6.95 4.52 10.70
N LEU A 167 6.50 4.95 9.52
CA LEU A 167 5.17 4.64 8.97
C LEU A 167 5.34 3.96 7.62
N GLN A 168 5.65 2.68 7.65
CA GLN A 168 6.08 1.90 6.48
C GLN A 168 5.10 0.76 6.20
N GLY A 169 5.07 0.37 4.95
CA GLY A 169 4.26 -0.74 4.49
C GLY A 169 4.67 -1.19 3.10
N THR A 170 3.94 -2.17 2.61
CA THR A 170 4.13 -2.74 1.28
C THR A 170 2.78 -2.82 0.58
N PHE A 171 2.74 -2.44 -0.66
CA PHE A 171 1.71 -2.84 -1.60
C PHE A 171 2.31 -3.92 -2.50
N SER A 172 1.68 -5.09 -2.57
CA SER A 172 2.14 -6.18 -3.43
C SER A 172 0.98 -6.80 -4.18
N LEU A 173 1.19 -7.06 -5.47
CA LEU A 173 0.26 -7.70 -6.38
C LEU A 173 0.77 -9.10 -6.71
N TRP A 174 -0.10 -10.09 -6.59
CA TRP A 174 0.21 -11.51 -6.77
C TRP A 174 -0.73 -12.14 -7.81
N GLU A 175 -0.22 -13.11 -8.55
CA GLU A 175 -1.02 -13.84 -9.54
C GLU A 175 -2.18 -14.63 -8.93
N SER A 176 -2.05 -15.04 -7.66
CA SER A 176 -3.06 -15.81 -6.95
C SER A 176 -2.94 -15.70 -5.43
N ALA A 177 -4.03 -16.04 -4.73
CA ALA A 177 -4.04 -16.15 -3.27
C ALA A 177 -3.10 -17.26 -2.77
N ASN A 178 -2.85 -18.30 -3.57
CA ASN A 178 -1.93 -19.36 -3.21
C ASN A 178 -0.49 -18.88 -3.24
N ALA A 179 -0.06 -18.13 -4.26
CA ALA A 179 1.27 -17.55 -4.32
C ALA A 179 1.56 -16.63 -3.12
N LEU A 180 0.62 -15.74 -2.79
CA LEU A 180 0.71 -14.89 -1.60
C LEU A 180 0.80 -15.72 -0.31
N ARG A 181 -0.01 -16.76 -0.17
CA ARG A 181 0.01 -17.63 1.01
C ARG A 181 1.33 -18.39 1.14
N ASP A 182 1.85 -18.89 0.04
CA ASP A 182 3.12 -19.63 0.02
C ASP A 182 4.28 -18.72 0.45
N PHE A 183 4.34 -17.50 -0.04
CA PHE A 183 5.27 -16.48 0.47
C PHE A 183 5.11 -16.25 1.97
N ALA A 184 3.87 -16.03 2.45
CA ALA A 184 3.61 -15.66 3.84
C ALA A 184 3.97 -16.76 4.85
N TYR A 185 3.82 -18.05 4.48
CA TYR A 185 3.90 -19.16 5.43
C TYR A 185 5.02 -20.17 5.16
N LYS A 186 5.51 -20.30 3.93
CA LYS A 186 6.55 -21.30 3.60
C LYS A 186 7.95 -20.75 3.76
N ASN A 187 8.15 -19.44 3.65
CA ASN A 187 9.48 -18.83 3.61
C ASN A 187 10.04 -18.58 5.00
N ALA A 188 11.20 -19.17 5.29
CA ALA A 188 11.85 -19.10 6.59
C ALA A 188 12.20 -17.68 7.05
N PRO A 189 12.74 -16.78 6.20
CA PRO A 189 13.04 -15.40 6.59
C PRO A 189 11.80 -14.61 7.05
N HIS A 190 10.68 -14.80 6.35
CA HIS A 190 9.43 -14.11 6.69
C HIS A 190 8.86 -14.58 8.04
N ARG A 191 8.91 -15.90 8.30
CA ARG A 191 8.48 -16.46 9.60
C ARG A 191 9.35 -15.95 10.76
N ALA A 192 10.67 -15.90 10.58
CA ALA A 192 11.59 -15.39 11.59
C ALA A 192 11.26 -13.92 11.96
N VAL A 193 10.96 -13.09 10.97
CA VAL A 193 10.57 -11.68 11.21
C VAL A 193 9.21 -11.58 11.91
N ILE A 194 8.25 -12.44 11.60
CA ILE A 194 6.96 -12.51 12.33
C ILE A 194 7.18 -12.90 13.80
N GLU A 195 8.03 -13.88 14.08
CA GLU A 195 8.38 -14.29 15.43
C GLU A 195 9.11 -13.17 16.20
N ASP A 196 10.09 -12.54 15.58
CA ASP A 196 10.82 -11.40 16.15
C ASP A 196 9.90 -10.20 16.39
N THR A 197 8.96 -9.93 15.51
CA THR A 197 7.96 -8.87 15.70
C THR A 197 7.15 -9.09 16.97
N LYS A 198 6.70 -10.33 17.20
CA LYS A 198 5.95 -10.71 18.42
C LYS A 198 6.84 -10.64 19.66
N ARG A 199 8.08 -11.15 19.57
CA ARG A 199 9.03 -11.22 20.69
C ARG A 199 9.48 -9.84 21.16
N PHE A 200 9.71 -8.91 20.25
CA PHE A 200 10.28 -7.59 20.53
C PHE A 200 9.28 -6.46 20.48
N ASP A 201 8.00 -6.77 20.16
CA ASP A 201 6.90 -5.79 20.11
C ASP A 201 7.29 -4.54 19.28
N TRP A 202 7.71 -4.78 18.02
CA TRP A 202 8.24 -3.74 17.14
C TRP A 202 7.24 -2.66 16.77
N TYR A 203 5.93 -3.01 16.71
CA TYR A 203 4.90 -2.15 16.18
C TYR A 203 4.03 -1.56 17.29
N SER A 204 3.71 -0.29 17.16
CA SER A 204 2.65 0.34 17.96
C SER A 204 1.28 0.26 17.28
N GLU A 205 1.26 -0.02 16.00
CA GLU A 205 0.06 -0.26 15.19
C GLU A 205 0.45 -1.03 13.93
N GLU A 206 -0.35 -2.00 13.55
CA GLU A 206 -0.16 -2.78 12.33
C GLU A 206 -1.49 -3.02 11.61
N LEU A 207 -1.40 -3.27 10.30
CA LEU A 207 -2.51 -3.69 9.45
C LEU A 207 -2.01 -4.67 8.40
N PHE A 208 -2.74 -5.76 8.24
CA PHE A 208 -2.58 -6.72 7.15
C PHE A 208 -3.92 -6.86 6.44
N ALA A 209 -3.99 -6.49 5.18
CA ALA A 209 -5.21 -6.60 4.40
C ALA A 209 -4.94 -7.28 3.05
N ARG A 210 -5.90 -8.12 2.64
CA ARG A 210 -5.89 -8.80 1.34
C ARG A 210 -7.14 -8.42 0.57
N PHE A 211 -6.96 -8.29 -0.74
CA PHE A 211 -8.01 -7.85 -1.64
C PHE A 211 -8.03 -8.70 -2.89
N ASP A 212 -9.21 -8.95 -3.43
CA ASP A 212 -9.37 -9.31 -4.83
C ASP A 212 -9.09 -8.09 -5.70
N LEU A 213 -8.36 -8.29 -6.77
CA LEU A 213 -8.20 -7.29 -7.80
C LEU A 213 -9.41 -7.38 -8.75
N ILE A 214 -10.26 -6.35 -8.75
CA ILE A 214 -11.48 -6.34 -9.58
C ILE A 214 -11.16 -5.90 -11.01
N ASN A 215 -10.34 -4.86 -11.15
CA ASN A 215 -9.93 -4.34 -12.45
C ASN A 215 -8.65 -3.51 -12.34
N THR A 216 -7.82 -3.59 -13.37
CA THR A 216 -6.73 -2.65 -13.63
C THR A 216 -7.02 -1.97 -14.95
N ALA A 217 -7.22 -0.65 -14.92
CA ALA A 217 -7.04 0.11 -16.14
C ALA A 217 -5.53 0.20 -16.36
N ASP A 218 -5.07 -0.48 -17.40
CA ASP A 218 -3.69 -0.56 -17.86
C ASP A 218 -2.70 -1.25 -16.89
N PHE A 219 -2.42 -2.55 -17.14
CA PHE A 219 -1.16 -3.13 -16.67
C PHE A 219 -0.01 -2.48 -17.45
N PRO A 220 0.95 -1.80 -16.84
CA PRO A 220 2.23 -1.67 -17.49
C PRO A 220 2.81 -3.07 -17.59
N HIS A 221 3.10 -3.53 -18.80
CA HIS A 221 3.91 -4.71 -19.00
C HIS A 221 5.22 -4.47 -18.24
N VAL A 222 5.41 -5.23 -17.14
CA VAL A 222 6.68 -5.28 -16.43
C VAL A 222 7.63 -6.04 -17.35
N HIS A 223 8.54 -5.32 -17.97
CA HIS A 223 9.75 -5.87 -18.59
C HIS A 223 10.86 -5.97 -17.57
#